data_578d4322b9c347dc7bc04c5c43395e9a
#
_entry.id   578d4322b9c347dc7bc04c5c43395e9a
#
_cell.length_a   1.000
_cell.length_b   1.000
_cell.length_c   1.000
_cell.angle_alpha   90.00
_cell.angle_beta   90.00
_cell.angle_gamma   90.00
#
_symmetry.space_group_name_H-M   'P 1'
#
loop_
_entity.id
_entity.type
_entity.pdbx_description
1 polymer ?
#
loop_
_entity_poly.entity_id
_entity_poly.type
_entity_poly.pdbx_seq_one_letter_code
_entity_poly.pdbx_strand_id
1 'polypeptide(L)'
;MNKYITLFALATLANIECKAQPNVAVPRLVVGITVDQLNSDDMEQFAALYGNGGFKKLLREGVVYENAQYDFAPINLASATTAIATGASPVDNGITAERWVSRETLRPVGCTFDKKFFVSPNNVKSSTIGDEMKMASNGNALVFSVAANQDAAVLQGGHAADGVFWIDEATKTWKTSAFYPRSAQTWLDTYLRMPGLDVAKKNPNQATCQFALDCISDHVMGRDAHADLLFVTLSASNATAESNPLLARENTYRELDKNLSDLIQNIEQKVGKENVLFVLTATGRSESNIQNYAKYNVPTGTFYINRTANLLNMYLNAIYGINRLVDGVLNNEIYLNKTILEQKRINISEVLRHAREFLVQISGVKEVYTADQLLLDNGVSSKVRNAFNHAVSGDIIVKVAPGWKIYNEETREEHLPATASLPFPIIIYGAGVKPNTISTPVTTNRIAPTIARFIRIRAPNACVVPPLPLK
;
A
#
# COMPACT_ATOMS: atom_id res chain seq x y z
N MET A 1 -56.01 -21.39 -36.40
CA MET A 1 -54.84 -22.10 -35.84
C MET A 1 -53.71 -21.16 -35.40
N ASN A 2 -53.54 -19.95 -35.95
CA ASN A 2 -52.42 -19.05 -35.62
C ASN A 2 -52.54 -18.24 -34.33
N LYS A 3 -53.73 -18.09 -33.73
CA LYS A 3 -53.91 -17.32 -32.49
C LYS A 3 -53.48 -18.07 -31.20
N TYR A 4 -53.53 -19.36 -31.21
CA TYR A 4 -53.11 -20.22 -30.06
C TYR A 4 -51.62 -20.45 -29.97
N ILE A 5 -50.90 -20.41 -31.11
CA ILE A 5 -49.44 -20.56 -31.18
C ILE A 5 -48.77 -19.31 -30.62
N THR A 6 -49.35 -18.08 -30.83
CA THR A 6 -48.82 -16.83 -30.29
C THR A 6 -49.00 -16.72 -28.78
N LEU A 7 -50.10 -17.29 -28.23
CA LEU A 7 -50.34 -17.31 -26.78
C LEU A 7 -49.40 -18.26 -26.04
N PHE A 8 -49.05 -19.40 -26.69
CA PHE A 8 -48.11 -20.36 -26.10
C PHE A 8 -46.65 -19.88 -26.11
N ALA A 9 -46.26 -19.10 -27.11
CA ALA A 9 -44.94 -18.47 -27.19
C ALA A 9 -44.75 -17.33 -26.17
N LEU A 10 -45.86 -16.60 -25.81
CA LEU A 10 -45.81 -15.61 -24.75
C LEU A 10 -45.75 -16.20 -23.34
N ALA A 11 -46.33 -17.38 -23.13
CA ALA A 11 -46.35 -18.06 -21.82
C ALA A 11 -44.99 -18.75 -21.50
N THR A 12 -44.17 -19.07 -22.50
CA THR A 12 -42.83 -19.65 -22.30
C THR A 12 -41.76 -18.57 -22.03
N LEU A 13 -41.99 -17.31 -22.38
CA LEU A 13 -41.10 -16.18 -22.05
C LEU A 13 -41.28 -15.67 -20.63
N ALA A 14 -42.36 -16.03 -19.92
CA ALA A 14 -42.62 -15.56 -18.55
C ALA A 14 -41.89 -16.34 -17.45
N ASN A 15 -41.14 -17.40 -17.79
CA ASN A 15 -40.35 -18.19 -16.83
C ASN A 15 -38.83 -17.90 -16.87
N ILE A 16 -38.43 -16.71 -17.25
CA ILE A 16 -37.08 -16.25 -16.88
C ILE A 16 -37.15 -15.94 -15.38
N GLU A 17 -36.90 -16.96 -14.58
CA GLU A 17 -36.57 -16.75 -13.16
C GLU A 17 -35.40 -15.79 -13.10
N CYS A 18 -35.70 -14.52 -12.89
CA CYS A 18 -34.76 -13.55 -12.42
C CYS A 18 -34.34 -14.06 -11.02
N LYS A 19 -33.34 -14.93 -10.96
CA LYS A 19 -32.71 -15.28 -9.69
C LYS A 19 -32.14 -14.00 -9.14
N ALA A 20 -32.97 -13.32 -8.33
CA ALA A 20 -32.48 -12.23 -7.50
C ALA A 20 -31.25 -12.76 -6.76
N GLN A 21 -30.11 -12.11 -6.98
CA GLN A 21 -28.93 -12.43 -6.18
C GLN A 21 -29.36 -12.38 -4.72
N PRO A 22 -28.96 -13.37 -3.88
CA PRO A 22 -29.31 -13.34 -2.48
C PRO A 22 -28.95 -11.97 -1.93
N ASN A 23 -29.91 -11.32 -1.30
CA ASN A 23 -29.78 -9.97 -0.79
C ASN A 23 -28.82 -10.00 0.41
N VAL A 24 -27.50 -10.10 0.12
CA VAL A 24 -26.47 -10.03 1.15
C VAL A 24 -26.62 -8.67 1.81
N ALA A 25 -26.88 -8.67 3.11
CA ALA A 25 -27.01 -7.42 3.87
C ALA A 25 -25.73 -6.59 3.70
N VAL A 26 -25.88 -5.30 3.52
CA VAL A 26 -24.74 -4.37 3.46
C VAL A 26 -24.05 -4.37 4.83
N PRO A 27 -22.73 -4.60 4.92
CA PRO A 27 -22.03 -4.52 6.18
C PRO A 27 -22.14 -3.10 6.76
N ARG A 28 -22.30 -2.99 8.07
CA ARG A 28 -22.30 -1.72 8.77
C ARG A 28 -20.90 -1.21 9.10
N LEU A 29 -19.92 -2.12 9.16
CA LEU A 29 -18.51 -1.78 9.37
C LEU A 29 -17.65 -2.59 8.40
N VAL A 30 -16.75 -1.91 7.70
CA VAL A 30 -15.67 -2.52 6.93
C VAL A 30 -14.36 -2.32 7.70
N VAL A 31 -13.63 -3.39 7.93
CA VAL A 31 -12.31 -3.35 8.57
C VAL A 31 -11.27 -3.83 7.57
N GLY A 32 -10.50 -2.91 7.02
CA GLY A 32 -9.36 -3.20 6.15
C GLY A 32 -8.10 -3.41 6.98
N ILE A 33 -7.57 -4.63 7.01
CA ILE A 33 -6.35 -4.98 7.74
C ILE A 33 -5.22 -5.18 6.75
N THR A 34 -4.22 -4.32 6.79
CA THR A 34 -3.00 -4.45 6.01
C THR A 34 -1.86 -4.90 6.92
N VAL A 35 -1.19 -6.01 6.58
CA VAL A 35 -0.03 -6.46 7.35
C VAL A 35 1.23 -6.25 6.53
N ASP A 36 2.05 -5.31 6.95
CA ASP A 36 3.34 -5.07 6.30
C ASP A 36 4.27 -6.26 6.47
N GLN A 37 4.92 -6.68 5.38
CA GLN A 37 5.86 -7.80 5.31
C GLN A 37 5.29 -9.18 5.72
N LEU A 38 3.98 -9.37 5.70
CA LEU A 38 3.39 -10.69 5.88
C LEU A 38 3.81 -11.62 4.74
N ASN A 39 4.24 -12.82 5.09
CA ASN A 39 4.65 -13.87 4.15
C ASN A 39 3.78 -15.10 4.33
N SER A 40 3.19 -15.62 3.25
CA SER A 40 2.39 -16.85 3.26
C SER A 40 3.18 -18.06 3.70
N ASP A 41 4.46 -18.15 3.34
CA ASP A 41 5.32 -19.28 3.73
C ASP A 41 5.51 -19.31 5.24
N ASP A 42 5.74 -18.15 5.88
CA ASP A 42 5.84 -18.05 7.34
C ASP A 42 4.47 -18.28 8.01
N MET A 43 3.36 -17.81 7.40
CA MET A 43 2.01 -18.11 7.91
C MET A 43 1.76 -19.62 7.97
N GLU A 44 2.15 -20.36 6.95
CA GLU A 44 2.01 -21.81 6.89
C GLU A 44 2.98 -22.51 7.86
N GLN A 45 4.25 -22.10 7.88
CA GLN A 45 5.28 -22.65 8.75
C GLN A 45 4.90 -22.60 10.23
N PHE A 46 4.32 -21.47 10.67
CA PHE A 46 3.95 -21.25 12.08
C PHE A 46 2.48 -21.56 12.38
N ALA A 47 1.73 -22.14 11.45
CA ALA A 47 0.29 -22.40 11.62
C ALA A 47 -0.05 -23.26 12.83
N ALA A 48 0.82 -24.18 13.27
CA ALA A 48 0.62 -25.00 14.45
C ALA A 48 0.52 -24.19 15.75
N LEU A 49 1.14 -23.00 15.79
CA LEU A 49 1.23 -22.12 16.97
C LEU A 49 0.02 -21.18 17.11
N TYR A 50 -0.79 -21.03 16.07
CA TYR A 50 -1.92 -20.11 16.09
C TYR A 50 -3.09 -20.62 16.93
N GLY A 51 -3.77 -19.66 17.56
CA GLY A 51 -5.07 -19.88 18.19
C GLY A 51 -6.18 -20.10 17.15
N ASN A 52 -7.42 -20.30 17.62
CA ASN A 52 -8.56 -20.53 16.74
C ASN A 52 -9.24 -19.24 16.24
N GLY A 53 -8.87 -18.09 16.77
CA GLY A 53 -9.59 -16.81 16.57
C GLY A 53 -8.93 -15.84 15.57
N GLY A 54 -7.65 -16.02 15.27
CA GLY A 54 -6.87 -15.19 14.34
C GLY A 54 -6.79 -15.76 12.93
N PHE A 55 -5.59 -16.05 12.43
CA PHE A 55 -5.38 -16.56 11.08
C PHE A 55 -6.19 -17.82 10.77
N LYS A 56 -6.24 -18.78 11.69
CA LYS A 56 -7.03 -20.01 11.45
C LYS A 56 -8.50 -19.73 11.23
N LYS A 57 -9.10 -18.77 11.92
CA LYS A 57 -10.49 -18.37 11.73
C LYS A 57 -10.68 -17.75 10.34
N LEU A 58 -9.83 -16.80 9.99
CA LEU A 58 -9.89 -16.11 8.70
C LEU A 58 -9.75 -17.08 7.52
N LEU A 59 -8.77 -18.01 7.60
CA LEU A 59 -8.53 -19.02 6.56
C LEU A 59 -9.68 -20.02 6.44
N ARG A 60 -10.30 -20.43 7.56
CA ARG A 60 -11.38 -21.41 7.59
C ARG A 60 -12.72 -20.83 7.16
N GLU A 61 -13.01 -19.60 7.54
CA GLU A 61 -14.37 -19.02 7.43
C GLU A 61 -14.46 -17.91 6.35
N GLY A 62 -13.34 -17.50 5.77
CA GLY A 62 -13.27 -16.47 4.74
C GLY A 62 -13.18 -17.01 3.33
N VAL A 63 -13.25 -16.09 2.35
CA VAL A 63 -12.76 -16.34 0.98
C VAL A 63 -11.28 -15.97 0.96
N VAL A 64 -10.45 -16.95 0.61
CA VAL A 64 -8.98 -16.83 0.57
C VAL A 64 -8.51 -16.81 -0.88
N TYR A 65 -7.87 -15.73 -1.28
CA TYR A 65 -7.12 -15.63 -2.54
C TYR A 65 -5.65 -15.86 -2.21
N GLU A 66 -5.15 -17.06 -2.50
CA GLU A 66 -3.81 -17.49 -2.09
C GLU A 66 -2.68 -16.75 -2.82
N ASN A 67 -2.93 -16.36 -4.08
CA ASN A 67 -1.94 -15.77 -4.97
C ASN A 67 -2.22 -14.28 -5.24
N ALA A 68 -2.14 -13.46 -4.20
CA ALA A 68 -2.25 -12.02 -4.35
C ALA A 68 -0.93 -11.42 -4.84
N GLN A 69 -1.00 -10.40 -5.67
CA GLN A 69 0.16 -9.68 -6.18
C GLN A 69 -0.17 -8.20 -6.43
N TYR A 70 0.85 -7.38 -6.50
CA TYR A 70 0.73 -6.02 -7.04
C TYR A 70 0.98 -6.02 -8.53
N ASP A 71 0.29 -5.16 -9.23
CA ASP A 71 0.46 -4.92 -10.68
C ASP A 71 1.58 -3.92 -10.99
N PHE A 72 2.35 -3.51 -9.96
CA PHE A 72 3.51 -2.64 -10.06
C PHE A 72 4.71 -3.17 -9.26
N ALA A 73 5.91 -2.73 -9.60
CA ALA A 73 7.15 -3.04 -8.91
C ALA A 73 8.22 -1.95 -9.21
N PRO A 74 9.04 -1.54 -8.23
CA PRO A 74 9.15 -2.07 -6.86
C PRO A 74 7.97 -1.71 -5.97
N ILE A 75 7.77 -2.49 -4.90
CA ILE A 75 6.73 -2.26 -3.89
C ILE A 75 7.38 -1.68 -2.64
N ASN A 76 6.80 -0.62 -2.09
CA ASN A 76 7.13 -0.05 -0.78
C ASN A 76 5.85 0.14 0.04
N LEU A 77 5.97 0.47 1.32
CA LEU A 77 4.82 0.58 2.22
C LEU A 77 3.83 1.65 1.73
N ALA A 78 4.31 2.81 1.31
CA ALA A 78 3.47 3.91 0.84
C ALA A 78 2.69 3.54 -0.43
N SER A 79 3.37 2.99 -1.46
CA SER A 79 2.71 2.60 -2.71
C SER A 79 1.71 1.46 -2.51
N ALA A 80 2.03 0.49 -1.63
CA ALA A 80 1.16 -0.64 -1.34
C ALA A 80 -0.13 -0.20 -0.63
N THR A 81 -0.01 0.58 0.45
CA THR A 81 -1.16 1.06 1.23
C THR A 81 -2.05 1.99 0.42
N THR A 82 -1.46 2.85 -0.41
CA THR A 82 -2.24 3.70 -1.32
C THR A 82 -2.99 2.88 -2.36
N ALA A 83 -2.35 1.88 -2.99
CA ALA A 83 -3.00 1.04 -3.99
C ALA A 83 -4.19 0.24 -3.40
N ILE A 84 -4.07 -0.25 -2.15
CA ILE A 84 -5.17 -0.91 -1.43
C ILE A 84 -6.36 0.04 -1.25
N ALA A 85 -6.11 1.29 -0.83
CA ALA A 85 -7.15 2.25 -0.53
C ALA A 85 -7.80 2.87 -1.79
N THR A 86 -7.04 3.04 -2.88
CA THR A 86 -7.48 3.70 -4.10
C THR A 86 -7.91 2.74 -5.21
N GLY A 87 -7.49 1.47 -5.16
CA GLY A 87 -7.66 0.53 -6.27
C GLY A 87 -6.88 0.91 -7.53
N ALA A 88 -5.88 1.77 -7.42
CA ALA A 88 -5.08 2.31 -8.52
C ALA A 88 -3.58 2.15 -8.25
N SER A 89 -2.80 1.99 -9.31
CA SER A 89 -1.34 1.87 -9.23
C SER A 89 -0.66 3.24 -9.08
N PRO A 90 0.62 3.30 -8.69
CA PRO A 90 1.37 4.56 -8.53
C PRO A 90 1.33 5.49 -9.73
N VAL A 91 1.29 4.97 -10.95
CA VAL A 91 1.16 5.77 -12.18
C VAL A 91 -0.07 6.66 -12.15
N ASP A 92 -1.17 6.20 -11.56
CA ASP A 92 -2.45 6.91 -11.50
C ASP A 92 -2.67 7.62 -10.15
N ASN A 93 -2.30 6.97 -9.03
CA ASN A 93 -2.53 7.52 -7.70
C ASN A 93 -1.43 8.50 -7.23
N GLY A 94 -0.27 8.54 -7.90
CA GLY A 94 0.82 9.49 -7.66
C GLY A 94 1.82 9.10 -6.56
N ILE A 95 1.62 8.01 -5.82
CA ILE A 95 2.48 7.60 -4.70
C ILE A 95 3.42 6.48 -5.16
N THR A 96 4.62 6.83 -5.58
CA THR A 96 5.63 5.90 -6.12
C THR A 96 6.58 5.37 -5.05
N ALA A 97 6.85 6.17 -4.02
CA ALA A 97 7.79 5.86 -2.95
C ALA A 97 7.42 6.60 -1.66
N GLU A 98 8.07 6.26 -0.56
CA GLU A 98 7.93 6.97 0.73
C GLU A 98 8.54 8.38 0.67
N ARG A 99 9.54 8.59 -0.19
CA ARG A 99 10.20 9.88 -0.42
C ARG A 99 10.61 10.01 -1.88
N TRP A 100 10.61 11.24 -2.39
CA TRP A 100 11.16 11.61 -3.71
C TRP A 100 11.83 12.99 -3.66
N VAL A 101 12.58 13.37 -4.69
CA VAL A 101 13.16 14.70 -4.80
C VAL A 101 12.10 15.68 -5.30
N SER A 102 11.79 16.68 -4.51
CA SER A 102 10.93 17.78 -4.94
C SER A 102 11.59 18.56 -6.09
N ARG A 103 10.93 18.64 -7.23
CA ARG A 103 11.42 19.40 -8.40
C ARG A 103 11.52 20.91 -8.14
N GLU A 104 10.80 21.41 -7.14
CA GLU A 104 10.81 22.83 -6.76
C GLU A 104 11.98 23.16 -5.85
N THR A 105 12.24 22.33 -4.84
CA THR A 105 13.25 22.61 -3.81
C THR A 105 14.55 21.84 -4.01
N LEU A 106 14.56 20.86 -4.91
CA LEU A 106 15.65 19.91 -5.16
C LEU A 106 16.10 19.15 -3.89
N ARG A 107 15.16 18.97 -2.95
CA ARG A 107 15.40 18.26 -1.68
C ARG A 107 14.46 17.06 -1.56
N PRO A 108 14.88 16.00 -0.85
CA PRO A 108 14.00 14.91 -0.50
C PRO A 108 12.81 15.38 0.32
N VAL A 109 11.60 14.94 -0.07
CA VAL A 109 10.36 15.20 0.66
C VAL A 109 9.60 13.88 0.84
N GLY A 110 8.90 13.74 1.96
CA GLY A 110 8.04 12.57 2.22
C GLY A 110 6.79 12.56 1.35
N CYS A 111 6.25 11.39 1.08
CA CYS A 111 5.04 11.23 0.28
C CYS A 111 3.79 11.86 0.93
N THR A 112 3.77 12.01 2.25
CA THR A 112 2.72 12.67 3.02
C THR A 112 3.06 14.10 3.42
N PHE A 113 4.21 14.64 2.97
CA PHE A 113 4.58 16.01 3.30
C PHE A 113 3.65 17.04 2.64
N ASP A 114 3.26 18.03 3.43
CA ASP A 114 2.40 19.14 3.01
C ASP A 114 2.94 20.48 3.54
N LYS A 115 3.01 21.50 2.69
CA LYS A 115 3.53 22.83 3.09
C LYS A 115 2.67 23.52 4.15
N LYS A 116 1.35 23.26 4.16
CA LYS A 116 0.39 23.93 5.05
C LYS A 116 0.14 23.12 6.33
N PHE A 117 -0.02 21.80 6.18
CA PHE A 117 -0.43 20.93 7.29
C PHE A 117 0.72 20.08 7.83
N PHE A 118 1.91 20.16 7.23
CA PHE A 118 3.09 19.31 7.44
C PHE A 118 2.85 17.86 7.04
N VAL A 119 1.69 17.31 7.35
CA VAL A 119 1.29 15.95 6.99
C VAL A 119 -0.13 15.97 6.43
N SER A 120 -0.30 15.45 5.21
CA SER A 120 -1.61 15.30 4.55
C SER A 120 -1.58 14.24 3.45
N PRO A 121 -2.74 13.76 2.97
CA PRO A 121 -2.83 12.88 1.80
C PRO A 121 -2.79 13.64 0.44
N ASN A 122 -2.52 14.94 0.40
CA ASN A 122 -2.65 15.79 -0.80
C ASN A 122 -1.79 15.36 -2.00
N ASN A 123 -0.78 14.53 -1.78
CA ASN A 123 0.00 13.94 -2.86
C ASN A 123 -0.70 12.75 -3.54
N VAL A 124 -1.71 12.16 -2.92
CA VAL A 124 -2.58 11.15 -3.56
C VAL A 124 -3.47 11.85 -4.59
N LYS A 125 -3.40 11.42 -5.86
CA LYS A 125 -4.08 12.07 -6.99
C LYS A 125 -5.44 11.47 -7.33
N SER A 126 -5.86 10.46 -6.60
CA SER A 126 -7.14 9.76 -6.76
C SER A 126 -7.93 9.75 -5.45
N SER A 127 -9.23 9.51 -5.54
CA SER A 127 -10.03 9.23 -4.35
C SER A 127 -9.65 7.87 -3.75
N THR A 128 -9.80 7.75 -2.43
CA THR A 128 -9.76 6.48 -1.72
C THR A 128 -11.16 5.90 -1.59
N ILE A 129 -11.26 4.63 -1.19
CA ILE A 129 -12.58 4.03 -0.87
C ILE A 129 -13.26 4.77 0.29
N GLY A 130 -12.50 5.30 1.26
CA GLY A 130 -13.02 6.13 2.35
C GLY A 130 -13.62 7.44 1.83
N ASP A 131 -12.96 8.11 0.88
CA ASP A 131 -13.48 9.33 0.24
C ASP A 131 -14.80 9.05 -0.49
N GLU A 132 -14.90 7.93 -1.21
CA GLU A 132 -16.14 7.53 -1.89
C GLU A 132 -17.27 7.20 -0.91
N MET A 133 -16.96 6.57 0.23
CA MET A 133 -17.94 6.31 1.29
C MET A 133 -18.50 7.61 1.88
N LYS A 134 -17.62 8.57 2.16
CA LYS A 134 -18.05 9.92 2.63
C LYS A 134 -18.96 10.60 1.62
N MET A 135 -18.62 10.53 0.34
CA MET A 135 -19.45 11.12 -0.72
C MET A 135 -20.80 10.41 -0.87
N ALA A 136 -20.82 9.08 -0.87
CA ALA A 136 -22.02 8.28 -1.04
C ALA A 136 -23.00 8.42 0.15
N SER A 137 -22.49 8.68 1.35
CA SER A 137 -23.27 8.84 2.58
C SER A 137 -23.60 10.30 2.90
N ASN A 138 -23.28 11.26 2.04
CA ASN A 138 -23.38 12.70 2.33
C ASN A 138 -22.63 13.09 3.64
N GLY A 139 -21.47 12.46 3.90
CA GLY A 139 -20.66 12.73 5.06
C GLY A 139 -21.01 11.93 6.32
N ASN A 140 -22.07 11.12 6.32
CA ASN A 140 -22.52 10.38 7.52
C ASN A 140 -21.65 9.15 7.86
N ALA A 141 -21.07 8.47 6.86
CA ALA A 141 -20.15 7.36 7.12
C ALA A 141 -18.93 7.85 7.93
N LEU A 142 -18.51 7.07 8.90
CA LEU A 142 -17.27 7.33 9.64
C LEU A 142 -16.09 6.61 8.96
N VAL A 143 -15.00 7.32 8.77
CA VAL A 143 -13.78 6.79 8.14
C VAL A 143 -12.58 7.06 9.05
N PHE A 144 -11.97 6.00 9.53
CA PHE A 144 -10.77 6.06 10.37
C PHE A 144 -9.63 5.22 9.80
N SER A 145 -8.40 5.63 10.09
CA SER A 145 -7.20 4.88 9.76
C SER A 145 -6.21 4.93 10.91
N VAL A 146 -5.71 3.76 11.33
CA VAL A 146 -4.81 3.58 12.48
C VAL A 146 -3.62 2.72 12.08
N ALA A 147 -2.42 3.22 12.28
CA ALA A 147 -1.18 2.49 12.01
C ALA A 147 -0.07 2.93 12.97
N ALA A 148 0.97 2.10 13.13
CA ALA A 148 2.18 2.57 13.77
C ALA A 148 2.96 3.54 12.87
N ASN A 149 2.94 3.33 11.55
CA ASN A 149 3.62 4.16 10.56
C ASN A 149 2.71 5.29 10.05
N GLN A 150 3.26 6.53 9.99
CA GLN A 150 2.56 7.73 9.56
C GLN A 150 2.01 7.61 8.13
N ASP A 151 2.87 7.22 7.18
CA ASP A 151 2.49 7.19 5.78
C ASP A 151 1.38 6.17 5.53
N ALA A 152 1.48 4.99 6.13
CA ALA A 152 0.44 3.97 6.04
C ALA A 152 -0.90 4.47 6.58
N ALA A 153 -0.92 5.15 7.72
CA ALA A 153 -2.15 5.71 8.29
C ALA A 153 -2.77 6.75 7.37
N VAL A 154 -1.98 7.73 6.92
CA VAL A 154 -2.44 8.88 6.12
C VAL A 154 -2.92 8.44 4.73
N LEU A 155 -2.16 7.57 4.07
CA LEU A 155 -2.45 7.14 2.69
C LEU A 155 -3.68 6.23 2.61
N GLN A 156 -3.95 5.42 3.65
CA GLN A 156 -5.17 4.62 3.72
C GLN A 156 -6.39 5.44 4.17
N GLY A 157 -6.19 6.42 5.06
CA GLY A 157 -7.26 7.30 5.50
C GLY A 157 -7.83 8.17 4.37
N GLY A 158 -6.98 8.64 3.47
CA GLY A 158 -7.40 9.50 2.35
C GLY A 158 -7.75 10.93 2.79
N HIS A 159 -8.50 11.63 1.91
CA HIS A 159 -8.75 13.07 2.05
C HIS A 159 -9.92 13.41 2.97
N ALA A 160 -10.91 12.53 3.07
CA ALA A 160 -12.16 12.81 3.77
C ALA A 160 -12.35 12.04 5.08
N ALA A 161 -11.27 11.43 5.62
CA ALA A 161 -11.33 10.68 6.87
C ALA A 161 -11.73 11.56 8.06
N ASP A 162 -12.49 10.99 9.00
CA ASP A 162 -12.86 11.64 10.26
C ASP A 162 -11.70 11.64 11.26
N GLY A 163 -10.78 10.66 11.16
CA GLY A 163 -9.57 10.63 11.95
C GLY A 163 -8.51 9.65 11.40
N VAL A 164 -7.27 10.10 11.44
CA VAL A 164 -6.11 9.31 11.05
C VAL A 164 -5.06 9.42 12.12
N PHE A 165 -4.58 8.27 12.62
CA PHE A 165 -3.72 8.23 13.79
C PHE A 165 -2.53 7.32 13.57
N TRP A 166 -1.36 7.78 14.04
CA TRP A 166 -0.11 7.01 13.97
C TRP A 166 0.73 7.19 15.23
N ILE A 167 1.71 6.31 15.43
CA ILE A 167 2.67 6.41 16.52
C ILE A 167 3.87 7.24 16.04
N ASP A 168 4.11 8.36 16.68
CA ASP A 168 5.31 9.16 16.42
C ASP A 168 6.55 8.44 16.94
N GLU A 169 7.54 8.26 16.06
CA GLU A 169 8.74 7.48 16.39
C GLU A 169 9.60 8.12 17.48
N ALA A 170 9.64 9.45 17.55
CA ALA A 170 10.47 10.18 18.51
C ALA A 170 9.85 10.22 19.89
N THR A 171 8.53 10.46 19.99
CA THR A 171 7.83 10.62 21.26
C THR A 171 7.16 9.35 21.76
N LYS A 172 7.02 8.33 20.88
CA LYS A 172 6.29 7.08 21.16
C LYS A 172 4.86 7.33 21.63
N THR A 173 4.23 8.38 21.11
CA THR A 173 2.84 8.73 21.42
C THR A 173 2.01 8.76 20.14
N TRP A 174 0.69 8.63 20.28
CA TRP A 174 -0.22 8.79 19.17
C TRP A 174 -0.25 10.23 18.67
N LYS A 175 -0.28 10.40 17.36
CA LYS A 175 -0.42 11.68 16.66
C LYS A 175 -1.49 11.62 15.58
N THR A 176 -1.98 12.78 15.20
CA THR A 176 -2.82 13.04 14.03
C THR A 176 -2.34 14.29 13.32
N SER A 177 -2.94 14.64 12.19
CA SER A 177 -2.62 15.83 11.42
C SER A 177 -3.71 16.90 11.57
N ALA A 178 -3.30 18.17 11.56
CA ALA A 178 -4.21 19.31 11.45
C ALA A 178 -4.97 19.36 10.10
N PHE A 179 -4.66 18.50 9.16
CA PHE A 179 -5.42 18.31 7.92
C PHE A 179 -6.83 17.75 8.20
N TYR A 180 -6.92 16.81 9.12
CA TYR A 180 -8.18 16.15 9.49
C TYR A 180 -9.05 17.01 10.40
N PRO A 181 -10.34 16.68 10.58
CA PRO A 181 -11.25 17.47 11.40
C PRO A 181 -10.72 17.70 12.81
N ARG A 182 -10.96 18.90 13.36
CA ARG A 182 -10.54 19.27 14.71
C ARG A 182 -11.10 18.32 15.79
N SER A 183 -12.23 17.67 15.56
CA SER A 183 -12.78 16.64 16.43
C SER A 183 -11.81 15.47 16.66
N ALA A 184 -11.06 15.04 15.62
CA ALA A 184 -10.05 13.99 15.75
C ALA A 184 -8.94 14.39 16.72
N GLN A 185 -8.42 15.63 16.62
CA GLN A 185 -7.42 16.14 17.55
C GLN A 185 -7.96 16.24 18.96
N THR A 186 -9.17 16.78 19.13
CA THR A 186 -9.79 16.92 20.46
C THR A 186 -10.03 15.57 21.13
N TRP A 187 -10.49 14.58 20.37
CA TRP A 187 -10.65 13.22 20.85
C TRP A 187 -9.30 12.61 21.25
N LEU A 188 -8.27 12.74 20.40
CA LEU A 188 -6.93 12.24 20.68
C LEU A 188 -6.35 12.89 21.96
N ASP A 189 -6.48 14.21 22.13
CA ASP A 189 -6.01 14.90 23.33
C ASP A 189 -6.68 14.39 24.61
N THR A 190 -7.95 14.00 24.51
CA THR A 190 -8.70 13.39 25.62
C THR A 190 -8.21 11.96 25.87
N TYR A 191 -8.04 11.18 24.80
CA TYR A 191 -7.55 9.81 24.87
C TYR A 191 -6.17 9.73 25.52
N LEU A 192 -5.24 10.61 25.15
CA LEU A 192 -3.87 10.65 25.70
C LEU A 192 -3.80 11.00 27.19
N ARG A 193 -4.87 11.56 27.77
CA ARG A 193 -4.96 11.83 29.22
C ARG A 193 -5.46 10.65 30.05
N MET A 194 -5.91 9.56 29.40
CA MET A 194 -6.39 8.38 30.12
C MET A 194 -5.25 7.69 30.85
N PRO A 195 -5.44 7.30 32.10
CA PRO A 195 -4.41 6.60 32.90
C PRO A 195 -4.14 5.20 32.30
N GLY A 196 -2.87 4.78 32.30
CA GLY A 196 -2.46 3.45 31.82
C GLY A 196 -2.17 3.31 30.34
N LEU A 197 -2.28 4.39 29.56
CA LEU A 197 -1.87 4.42 28.18
C LEU A 197 -0.34 4.62 28.07
N ASP A 198 0.39 3.52 28.07
CA ASP A 198 1.85 3.53 27.85
C ASP A 198 2.15 2.84 26.50
N VAL A 199 2.07 3.60 25.42
CA VAL A 199 2.35 3.11 24.07
C VAL A 199 3.80 2.65 23.93
N ALA A 200 4.73 3.28 24.65
CA ALA A 200 6.16 2.97 24.60
C ALA A 200 6.50 1.57 25.12
N LYS A 201 5.66 1.03 26.01
CA LYS A 201 5.85 -0.31 26.59
C LYS A 201 5.13 -1.42 25.83
N LYS A 202 4.23 -1.09 24.90
CA LYS A 202 3.48 -2.07 24.12
C LYS A 202 4.18 -2.39 22.82
N ASN A 203 4.01 -3.62 22.34
CA ASN A 203 4.29 -3.94 20.96
C ASN A 203 3.44 -3.03 20.06
N PRO A 204 4.01 -2.41 18.98
CA PRO A 204 3.28 -1.51 18.09
C PRO A 204 1.99 -2.11 17.51
N ASN A 205 1.97 -3.39 17.15
CA ASN A 205 0.77 -4.08 16.68
C ASN A 205 -0.31 -4.14 17.76
N GLN A 206 0.07 -4.49 18.99
CA GLN A 206 -0.86 -4.52 20.12
C GLN A 206 -1.43 -3.12 20.41
N ALA A 207 -0.57 -2.09 20.41
CA ALA A 207 -1.02 -0.72 20.61
C ALA A 207 -1.99 -0.27 19.50
N THR A 208 -1.70 -0.61 18.24
CA THR A 208 -2.53 -0.30 17.07
C THR A 208 -3.90 -0.99 17.15
N CYS A 209 -3.94 -2.28 17.48
CA CYS A 209 -5.21 -3.02 17.64
C CYS A 209 -6.06 -2.45 18.80
N GLN A 210 -5.44 -2.13 19.93
CA GLN A 210 -6.17 -1.53 21.06
C GLN A 210 -6.74 -0.16 20.70
N PHE A 211 -5.94 0.72 20.09
CA PHE A 211 -6.39 2.04 19.68
C PHE A 211 -7.54 1.95 18.63
N ALA A 212 -7.45 1.01 17.70
CA ALA A 212 -8.52 0.74 16.73
C ALA A 212 -9.83 0.30 17.41
N LEU A 213 -9.76 -0.54 18.44
CA LEU A 213 -10.93 -0.95 19.25
C LEU A 213 -11.52 0.22 20.04
N ASP A 214 -10.70 1.11 20.54
CA ASP A 214 -11.12 2.31 21.25
C ASP A 214 -11.78 3.30 20.29
N CYS A 215 -11.25 3.49 19.06
CA CYS A 215 -11.91 4.25 18.00
C CYS A 215 -13.33 3.73 17.70
N ILE A 216 -13.47 2.41 17.51
CA ILE A 216 -14.80 1.80 17.24
C ILE A 216 -15.77 2.08 18.38
N SER A 217 -15.30 1.97 19.64
CA SER A 217 -16.14 2.12 20.83
C SER A 217 -16.58 3.56 21.05
N ASP A 218 -15.64 4.50 21.00
CA ASP A 218 -15.86 5.89 21.36
C ASP A 218 -16.63 6.64 20.26
N HIS A 219 -16.42 6.26 19.00
CA HIS A 219 -17.15 6.82 17.86
C HIS A 219 -18.39 6.02 17.46
N VAL A 220 -18.69 4.92 18.20
CA VAL A 220 -19.89 4.09 18.02
C VAL A 220 -20.02 3.54 16.59
N MET A 221 -18.88 3.18 15.97
CA MET A 221 -18.84 2.73 14.58
C MET A 221 -19.66 1.46 14.34
N GLY A 222 -20.27 1.36 13.17
CA GLY A 222 -21.05 0.20 12.73
C GLY A 222 -22.43 0.06 13.42
N ARG A 223 -22.95 1.11 14.04
CA ARG A 223 -24.21 1.07 14.80
C ARG A 223 -25.40 1.67 14.06
N ASP A 224 -25.18 2.53 13.11
CA ASP A 224 -26.22 3.17 12.33
C ASP A 224 -26.49 2.47 10.97
N ALA A 225 -27.22 3.12 10.07
CA ALA A 225 -27.59 2.58 8.77
C ALA A 225 -26.51 2.78 7.70
N HIS A 226 -25.49 3.59 7.97
CA HIS A 226 -24.40 3.84 7.04
C HIS A 226 -23.25 2.84 7.31
N ALA A 227 -22.58 2.44 6.23
CA ALA A 227 -21.40 1.63 6.37
C ALA A 227 -20.21 2.52 6.78
N ASP A 228 -19.51 2.15 7.85
CA ASP A 228 -18.28 2.80 8.32
C ASP A 228 -17.05 2.05 7.84
N LEU A 229 -15.89 2.72 7.84
CA LEU A 229 -14.61 2.15 7.44
C LEU A 229 -13.54 2.38 8.50
N LEU A 230 -12.84 1.30 8.85
CA LEU A 230 -11.64 1.37 9.65
C LEU A 230 -10.49 0.65 8.93
N PHE A 231 -9.43 1.38 8.61
CA PHE A 231 -8.17 0.77 8.22
C PHE A 231 -7.24 0.58 9.41
N VAL A 232 -6.63 -0.60 9.47
CA VAL A 232 -5.64 -0.97 10.51
C VAL A 232 -4.41 -1.52 9.81
N THR A 233 -3.25 -0.88 9.99
CA THR A 233 -1.99 -1.40 9.43
C THR A 233 -1.12 -1.96 10.55
N LEU A 234 -0.81 -3.23 10.44
CA LEU A 234 0.06 -4.01 11.33
C LEU A 234 1.38 -4.34 10.62
N SER A 235 2.33 -4.91 11.33
CA SER A 235 3.61 -5.33 10.74
C SER A 235 4.00 -6.74 11.20
N ALA A 236 4.49 -7.54 10.25
CA ALA A 236 5.13 -8.82 10.51
C ALA A 236 6.68 -8.72 10.49
N SER A 237 7.23 -7.50 10.51
CA SER A 237 8.66 -7.29 10.56
C SER A 237 9.26 -7.73 11.89
N ASN A 238 10.44 -8.36 11.82
CA ASN A 238 11.18 -8.81 13.00
C ASN A 238 11.98 -7.65 13.62
N ALA A 239 11.31 -6.78 14.35
CA ALA A 239 11.96 -5.65 15.03
C ALA A 239 12.67 -6.03 16.34
N THR A 240 12.72 -7.31 16.69
CA THR A 240 13.35 -7.76 17.94
C THR A 240 14.82 -8.07 17.75
N ALA A 241 15.65 -7.59 18.69
CA ALA A 241 17.08 -7.87 18.76
C ALA A 241 17.39 -9.31 19.22
N GLU A 242 16.58 -10.29 18.84
CA GLU A 242 16.84 -11.69 19.17
C GLU A 242 18.01 -12.24 18.34
N SER A 243 18.87 -12.96 18.99
CA SER A 243 20.05 -13.57 18.36
C SER A 243 19.69 -14.70 17.38
N ASN A 244 18.48 -15.26 17.48
CA ASN A 244 17.94 -16.29 16.59
C ASN A 244 16.83 -15.72 15.70
N PRO A 245 17.10 -15.52 14.39
CA PRO A 245 16.12 -14.96 13.45
C PRO A 245 14.85 -15.81 13.28
N LEU A 246 14.95 -17.13 13.41
CA LEU A 246 13.79 -18.02 13.29
C LEU A 246 12.86 -17.85 14.48
N LEU A 247 13.41 -17.81 15.71
CA LEU A 247 12.62 -17.60 16.92
C LEU A 247 11.98 -16.21 16.95
N ALA A 248 12.71 -15.20 16.44
CA ALA A 248 12.16 -13.85 16.30
C ALA A 248 10.91 -13.84 15.39
N ARG A 249 10.98 -14.50 14.23
CA ARG A 249 9.83 -14.63 13.31
C ARG A 249 8.69 -15.42 13.94
N GLU A 250 8.97 -16.55 14.56
CA GLU A 250 7.97 -17.36 15.27
C GLU A 250 7.21 -16.52 16.29
N ASN A 251 7.91 -15.77 17.14
CA ASN A 251 7.32 -14.91 18.16
C ASN A 251 6.46 -13.80 17.50
N THR A 252 6.97 -13.17 16.44
CA THR A 252 6.23 -12.13 15.72
C THR A 252 4.89 -12.66 15.17
N TYR A 253 4.88 -13.80 14.51
CA TYR A 253 3.68 -14.38 13.93
C TYR A 253 2.69 -14.88 14.99
N ARG A 254 3.18 -15.42 16.10
CA ARG A 254 2.33 -15.83 17.24
C ARG A 254 1.65 -14.63 17.91
N GLU A 255 2.39 -13.54 18.12
CA GLU A 255 1.83 -12.30 18.68
C GLU A 255 0.85 -11.64 17.69
N LEU A 256 1.16 -11.65 16.40
CA LEU A 256 0.28 -11.11 15.36
C LEU A 256 -1.03 -11.90 15.30
N ASP A 257 -1.00 -13.23 15.35
CA ASP A 257 -2.21 -14.07 15.40
C ASP A 257 -3.08 -13.73 16.62
N LYS A 258 -2.45 -13.55 17.80
CA LYS A 258 -3.15 -13.16 19.00
C LYS A 258 -3.80 -11.78 18.88
N ASN A 259 -3.06 -10.79 18.38
CA ASN A 259 -3.58 -9.44 18.19
C ASN A 259 -4.75 -9.42 17.17
N LEU A 260 -4.67 -10.19 16.09
CA LEU A 260 -5.76 -10.38 15.13
C LEU A 260 -6.97 -11.06 15.78
N SER A 261 -6.74 -12.11 16.56
CA SER A 261 -7.81 -12.80 17.29
C SER A 261 -8.57 -11.86 18.22
N ASP A 262 -7.83 -11.10 19.02
CA ASP A 262 -8.40 -10.13 19.97
C ASP A 262 -9.17 -9.03 19.22
N LEU A 263 -8.61 -8.49 18.14
CA LEU A 263 -9.25 -7.47 17.31
C LEU A 263 -10.57 -7.97 16.70
N ILE A 264 -10.54 -9.13 16.03
CA ILE A 264 -11.72 -9.71 15.36
C ILE A 264 -12.83 -10.03 16.37
N GLN A 265 -12.50 -10.72 17.47
CA GLN A 265 -13.48 -11.11 18.49
C GLN A 265 -14.16 -9.89 19.13
N ASN A 266 -13.40 -8.88 19.52
CA ASN A 266 -13.96 -7.67 20.11
C ASN A 266 -14.87 -6.90 19.13
N ILE A 267 -14.48 -6.81 17.85
CA ILE A 267 -15.32 -6.16 16.83
C ILE A 267 -16.61 -6.96 16.60
N GLU A 268 -16.52 -8.28 16.47
CA GLU A 268 -17.71 -9.14 16.31
C GLU A 268 -18.67 -9.03 17.49
N GLN A 269 -18.16 -8.95 18.72
CA GLN A 269 -18.98 -8.76 19.93
C GLN A 269 -19.67 -7.39 19.96
N LYS A 270 -19.00 -6.34 19.47
CA LYS A 270 -19.52 -4.96 19.51
C LYS A 270 -20.53 -4.67 18.39
N VAL A 271 -20.27 -5.15 17.18
CA VAL A 271 -21.02 -4.77 15.96
C VAL A 271 -21.91 -5.92 15.46
N GLY A 272 -21.56 -7.16 15.76
CA GLY A 272 -22.19 -8.37 15.23
C GLY A 272 -21.42 -8.90 14.02
N LYS A 273 -21.15 -10.21 13.99
CA LYS A 273 -20.40 -10.88 12.91
C LYS A 273 -21.02 -10.64 11.53
N GLU A 274 -22.34 -10.65 11.44
CA GLU A 274 -23.10 -10.46 10.20
C GLU A 274 -23.08 -9.02 9.68
N ASN A 275 -22.67 -8.06 10.50
CA ASN A 275 -22.62 -6.64 10.18
C ASN A 275 -21.21 -6.14 9.85
N VAL A 276 -20.19 -7.00 9.99
CA VAL A 276 -18.78 -6.61 9.77
C VAL A 276 -18.21 -7.36 8.59
N LEU A 277 -17.52 -6.64 7.71
CA LEU A 277 -16.69 -7.19 6.64
C LEU A 277 -15.22 -6.94 6.97
N PHE A 278 -14.46 -8.00 7.18
CA PHE A 278 -13.00 -7.94 7.30
C PHE A 278 -12.35 -8.22 5.95
N VAL A 279 -11.38 -7.40 5.58
CA VAL A 279 -10.53 -7.58 4.41
C VAL A 279 -9.08 -7.53 4.86
N LEU A 280 -8.43 -8.70 4.94
CA LEU A 280 -7.02 -8.79 5.30
C LEU A 280 -6.17 -8.98 4.04
N THR A 281 -5.06 -8.25 3.95
CA THR A 281 -4.03 -8.40 2.93
C THR A 281 -2.67 -7.96 3.46
N ALA A 282 -1.67 -7.97 2.57
CA ALA A 282 -0.32 -7.56 2.93
C ALA A 282 0.30 -6.62 1.89
N THR A 283 1.43 -6.00 2.25
CA THR A 283 2.18 -5.14 1.33
C THR A 283 2.99 -5.93 0.30
N GLY A 284 3.23 -7.22 0.53
CA GLY A 284 4.06 -8.04 -0.34
C GLY A 284 5.53 -7.55 -0.46
N ARG A 285 5.91 -6.52 0.28
CA ARG A 285 7.29 -6.06 0.32
C ARG A 285 8.13 -6.94 1.24
N SER A 286 9.40 -7.08 0.90
CA SER A 286 10.40 -7.74 1.74
C SER A 286 11.44 -6.71 2.13
N GLU A 287 11.80 -6.64 3.40
CA GLU A 287 13.11 -6.09 3.75
C GLU A 287 14.14 -7.09 3.27
N SER A 288 14.95 -6.66 2.32
CA SER A 288 15.98 -7.54 1.74
C SER A 288 16.94 -7.96 2.85
N ASN A 289 16.74 -9.16 3.39
CA ASN A 289 17.82 -9.83 4.11
C ASN A 289 18.98 -9.95 3.13
N ILE A 290 20.13 -9.47 3.54
CA ILE A 290 21.38 -9.72 2.83
C ILE A 290 21.55 -11.24 2.83
N GLN A 291 20.97 -11.90 1.81
CA GLN A 291 21.33 -13.29 1.55
C GLN A 291 22.84 -13.29 1.38
N ASN A 292 23.49 -14.26 1.96
CA ASN A 292 24.95 -14.37 1.82
C ASN A 292 25.28 -14.81 0.39
N TYR A 293 25.13 -13.87 -0.57
CA TYR A 293 25.38 -14.09 -1.99
C TYR A 293 26.81 -14.59 -2.25
N ALA A 294 27.75 -14.26 -1.34
CA ALA A 294 29.13 -14.79 -1.39
C ALA A 294 29.14 -16.31 -1.30
N LYS A 295 28.23 -16.94 -0.55
CA LYS A 295 28.10 -18.40 -0.47
C LYS A 295 27.80 -19.05 -1.83
N TYR A 296 27.17 -18.31 -2.73
CA TYR A 296 26.76 -18.78 -4.05
C TYR A 296 27.66 -18.22 -5.17
N ASN A 297 28.79 -17.63 -4.83
CA ASN A 297 29.73 -16.98 -5.78
C ASN A 297 29.04 -15.90 -6.65
N VAL A 298 27.98 -15.26 -6.16
CA VAL A 298 27.34 -14.12 -6.82
C VAL A 298 28.12 -12.86 -6.47
N PRO A 299 28.60 -12.09 -7.46
CA PRO A 299 29.33 -10.85 -7.21
C PRO A 299 28.45 -9.86 -6.44
N THR A 300 28.99 -9.31 -5.35
CA THR A 300 28.33 -8.30 -4.53
C THR A 300 29.13 -7.03 -4.49
N GLY A 301 28.49 -5.90 -4.20
CA GLY A 301 29.17 -4.64 -4.12
C GLY A 301 28.29 -3.50 -3.62
N THR A 302 28.86 -2.31 -3.60
CA THR A 302 28.17 -1.08 -3.27
C THR A 302 28.15 -0.17 -4.49
N PHE A 303 26.94 0.22 -4.91
CA PHE A 303 26.71 1.20 -5.95
C PHE A 303 26.54 2.58 -5.32
N TYR A 304 27.49 3.46 -5.56
CA TYR A 304 27.51 4.83 -5.02
C TYR A 304 26.73 5.76 -5.95
N ILE A 305 25.48 6.03 -5.64
CA ILE A 305 24.58 6.78 -6.55
C ILE A 305 25.05 8.22 -6.80
N ASN A 306 25.57 8.91 -5.79
CA ASN A 306 26.06 10.29 -5.93
C ASN A 306 27.31 10.35 -6.84
N ARG A 307 28.28 9.44 -6.68
CA ARG A 307 29.45 9.35 -7.58
C ARG A 307 29.05 9.06 -9.00
N THR A 308 28.14 8.13 -9.18
CA THR A 308 27.62 7.77 -10.50
C THR A 308 26.91 8.94 -11.17
N ALA A 309 26.08 9.68 -10.42
CA ALA A 309 25.42 10.87 -10.92
C ALA A 309 26.41 11.99 -11.29
N ASN A 310 27.46 12.19 -10.51
CA ASN A 310 28.54 13.14 -10.81
C ASN A 310 29.29 12.74 -12.11
N LEU A 311 29.63 11.46 -12.27
CA LEU A 311 30.26 10.95 -13.50
C LEU A 311 29.34 11.11 -14.71
N LEU A 312 28.04 10.80 -14.54
CA LEU A 312 27.04 11.03 -15.57
C LEU A 312 26.95 12.52 -15.96
N ASN A 313 26.94 13.41 -14.96
CA ASN A 313 26.92 14.85 -15.23
C ASN A 313 28.16 15.33 -16.00
N MET A 314 29.35 14.82 -15.68
CA MET A 314 30.58 15.11 -16.42
C MET A 314 30.51 14.60 -17.86
N TYR A 315 30.02 13.37 -18.06
CA TYR A 315 29.83 12.79 -19.38
C TYR A 315 28.85 13.59 -20.25
N LEU A 316 27.69 13.95 -19.69
CA LEU A 316 26.70 14.77 -20.39
C LEU A 316 27.20 16.19 -20.65
N ASN A 317 27.99 16.77 -19.73
CA ASN A 317 28.64 18.06 -19.93
C ASN A 317 29.60 18.04 -21.15
N ALA A 318 30.37 16.96 -21.29
CA ALA A 318 31.28 16.81 -22.44
C ALA A 318 30.52 16.77 -23.81
N ILE A 319 29.28 16.28 -23.82
CA ILE A 319 28.46 16.21 -25.04
C ILE A 319 27.73 17.53 -25.30
N TYR A 320 27.11 18.14 -24.28
CA TYR A 320 26.18 19.25 -24.42
C TYR A 320 26.75 20.61 -24.00
N GLY A 321 27.93 20.64 -23.39
CA GLY A 321 28.55 21.90 -22.91
C GLY A 321 27.82 22.55 -21.73
N ILE A 322 27.11 21.75 -20.91
CA ILE A 322 26.28 22.25 -19.80
C ILE A 322 26.75 21.63 -18.47
N ASN A 323 27.13 22.47 -17.52
CA ASN A 323 27.76 22.04 -16.28
C ASN A 323 26.84 21.32 -15.28
N ARG A 324 25.52 21.48 -15.36
CA ARG A 324 24.59 20.93 -14.39
C ARG A 324 23.34 20.40 -15.06
N LEU A 325 23.44 19.17 -15.59
CA LEU A 325 22.31 18.45 -16.18
C LEU A 325 21.64 17.48 -15.20
N VAL A 326 22.30 17.13 -14.10
CA VAL A 326 21.73 16.35 -13.01
C VAL A 326 21.43 17.25 -11.81
N ASP A 327 20.19 17.30 -11.37
CA ASP A 327 19.71 18.10 -10.24
C ASP A 327 19.85 17.37 -8.90
N GLY A 328 19.66 16.06 -8.89
CA GLY A 328 19.74 15.29 -7.65
C GLY A 328 19.55 13.78 -7.86
N VAL A 329 19.71 13.07 -6.77
CA VAL A 329 19.51 11.62 -6.69
C VAL A 329 18.79 11.24 -5.40
N LEU A 330 17.97 10.21 -5.45
CA LEU A 330 17.39 9.60 -4.26
C LEU A 330 17.15 8.11 -4.53
N ASN A 331 17.49 7.26 -3.56
CA ASN A 331 17.40 5.81 -3.71
C ASN A 331 18.13 5.33 -4.98
N ASN A 332 17.41 4.86 -5.97
CA ASN A 332 17.92 4.42 -7.28
C ASN A 332 17.52 5.35 -8.44
N GLU A 333 17.07 6.53 -8.13
CA GLU A 333 16.55 7.49 -9.12
C GLU A 333 17.51 8.68 -9.30
N ILE A 334 17.65 9.12 -10.57
CA ILE A 334 18.43 10.29 -10.97
C ILE A 334 17.47 11.30 -11.61
N TYR A 335 17.55 12.55 -11.18
CA TYR A 335 16.69 13.64 -11.59
C TYR A 335 17.47 14.61 -12.48
N LEU A 336 16.99 14.80 -13.71
CA LEU A 336 17.60 15.72 -14.67
C LEU A 336 17.06 17.16 -14.52
N ASN A 337 17.88 18.13 -14.87
CA ASN A 337 17.53 19.54 -14.88
C ASN A 337 16.70 19.88 -16.12
N LYS A 338 15.40 19.67 -16.06
CA LYS A 338 14.47 19.94 -17.18
C LYS A 338 14.46 21.40 -17.59
N THR A 339 14.59 22.32 -16.63
CA THR A 339 14.60 23.77 -16.90
C THR A 339 15.76 24.18 -17.80
N ILE A 340 16.96 23.68 -17.53
CA ILE A 340 18.14 23.95 -18.39
C ILE A 340 17.99 23.31 -19.76
N LEU A 341 17.47 22.07 -19.82
CA LEU A 341 17.23 21.39 -21.10
C LEU A 341 16.27 22.18 -21.98
N GLU A 342 15.16 22.66 -21.44
CA GLU A 342 14.18 23.50 -22.13
C GLU A 342 14.79 24.85 -22.57
N GLN A 343 15.49 25.57 -21.67
CA GLN A 343 16.14 26.85 -22.00
C GLN A 343 17.17 26.72 -23.14
N LYS A 344 17.91 25.61 -23.15
CA LYS A 344 18.93 25.33 -24.18
C LYS A 344 18.36 24.61 -25.40
N ARG A 345 17.06 24.31 -25.43
CA ARG A 345 16.36 23.59 -26.51
C ARG A 345 17.00 22.23 -26.84
N ILE A 346 17.45 21.52 -25.79
CA ILE A 346 18.03 20.19 -25.92
C ILE A 346 16.92 19.15 -25.79
N ASN A 347 16.89 18.18 -26.70
CA ASN A 347 15.93 17.10 -26.69
C ASN A 347 16.23 16.17 -25.49
N ILE A 348 15.29 16.09 -24.55
CA ILE A 348 15.43 15.25 -23.34
C ILE A 348 15.60 13.77 -23.69
N SER A 349 14.95 13.26 -24.74
CA SER A 349 15.06 11.84 -25.13
C SER A 349 16.48 11.48 -25.60
N GLU A 350 17.21 12.42 -26.24
CA GLU A 350 18.61 12.24 -26.59
C GLU A 350 19.51 12.20 -25.35
N VAL A 351 19.24 13.08 -24.38
CA VAL A 351 19.98 13.09 -23.10
C VAL A 351 19.74 11.78 -22.34
N LEU A 352 18.50 11.31 -22.29
CA LEU A 352 18.13 10.05 -21.65
C LEU A 352 18.79 8.85 -22.34
N ARG A 353 18.86 8.84 -23.66
CA ARG A 353 19.57 7.81 -24.43
C ARG A 353 21.06 7.77 -24.08
N HIS A 354 21.76 8.91 -24.13
CA HIS A 354 23.17 8.98 -23.75
C HIS A 354 23.40 8.60 -22.30
N ALA A 355 22.54 9.06 -21.39
CA ALA A 355 22.62 8.70 -19.99
C ALA A 355 22.48 7.18 -19.77
N ARG A 356 21.55 6.53 -20.46
CA ARG A 356 21.36 5.08 -20.40
C ARG A 356 22.58 4.35 -20.96
N GLU A 357 23.10 4.74 -22.12
CA GLU A 357 24.29 4.14 -22.73
C GLU A 357 25.51 4.21 -21.81
N PHE A 358 25.67 5.31 -21.09
CA PHE A 358 26.72 5.46 -20.08
C PHE A 358 26.49 4.57 -18.85
N LEU A 359 25.30 4.64 -18.26
CA LEU A 359 25.00 4.00 -16.98
C LEU A 359 25.01 2.47 -17.05
N VAL A 360 24.61 1.86 -18.16
CA VAL A 360 24.63 0.39 -18.31
C VAL A 360 26.04 -0.20 -18.30
N GLN A 361 27.09 0.63 -18.48
CA GLN A 361 28.50 0.22 -18.43
C GLN A 361 29.08 0.26 -17.00
N ILE A 362 28.36 0.84 -16.04
CA ILE A 362 28.82 0.98 -14.67
C ILE A 362 28.69 -0.37 -13.94
N SER A 363 29.73 -0.75 -13.23
CA SER A 363 29.71 -1.98 -12.43
C SER A 363 28.55 -2.02 -11.44
N GLY A 364 27.86 -3.15 -11.36
CA GLY A 364 26.71 -3.34 -10.48
C GLY A 364 25.38 -2.90 -11.09
N VAL A 365 25.36 -2.19 -12.21
CA VAL A 365 24.12 -1.84 -12.91
C VAL A 365 23.63 -3.05 -13.71
N LYS A 366 22.39 -3.46 -13.47
CA LYS A 366 21.73 -4.53 -14.22
C LYS A 366 20.89 -4.01 -15.36
N GLU A 367 20.08 -2.99 -15.07
CA GLU A 367 19.15 -2.38 -16.02
C GLU A 367 19.03 -0.88 -15.74
N VAL A 368 18.76 -0.10 -16.75
CA VAL A 368 18.48 1.33 -16.65
C VAL A 368 17.19 1.61 -17.40
N TYR A 369 16.22 2.18 -16.70
CA TYR A 369 14.96 2.63 -17.28
C TYR A 369 14.96 4.16 -17.37
N THR A 370 14.50 4.69 -18.49
CA THR A 370 14.36 6.13 -18.70
C THR A 370 12.90 6.51 -18.78
N ALA A 371 12.57 7.75 -18.40
CA ALA A 371 11.20 8.24 -18.36
C ALA A 371 10.46 8.09 -19.69
N ASP A 372 11.12 8.34 -20.82
CA ASP A 372 10.56 8.17 -22.15
C ASP A 372 10.23 6.70 -22.48
N GLN A 373 11.08 5.75 -22.07
CA GLN A 373 10.79 4.31 -22.24
C GLN A 373 9.58 3.88 -21.41
N LEU A 374 9.46 4.40 -20.19
CA LEU A 374 8.35 4.07 -19.28
C LEU A 374 7.02 4.66 -19.75
N LEU A 375 7.05 5.82 -20.38
CA LEU A 375 5.86 6.48 -20.91
C LEU A 375 5.41 5.92 -22.28
N LEU A 376 6.36 5.48 -23.15
CA LEU A 376 6.07 5.09 -24.53
C LEU A 376 5.90 3.58 -24.74
N ASP A 377 5.89 2.77 -23.70
CA ASP A 377 5.74 1.29 -23.77
C ASP A 377 6.81 0.57 -24.60
N ASN A 378 8.03 1.04 -24.55
CA ASN A 378 9.14 0.51 -25.34
C ASN A 378 9.78 -0.75 -24.71
N GLY A 379 9.01 -1.85 -24.60
CA GLY A 379 9.53 -3.15 -24.16
C GLY A 379 9.82 -3.25 -22.67
N VAL A 380 9.34 -2.32 -21.85
CA VAL A 380 9.46 -2.37 -20.39
C VAL A 380 8.27 -3.11 -19.79
N SER A 381 8.52 -3.94 -18.75
CA SER A 381 7.47 -4.63 -18.02
C SER A 381 6.38 -3.66 -17.54
N SER A 382 5.11 -4.04 -17.71
CA SER A 382 3.96 -3.25 -17.23
C SER A 382 4.05 -2.95 -15.74
N LYS A 383 4.60 -3.87 -14.92
CA LYS A 383 4.78 -3.65 -13.48
C LYS A 383 5.74 -2.48 -13.18
N VAL A 384 6.82 -2.33 -13.94
CA VAL A 384 7.76 -1.20 -13.76
C VAL A 384 7.12 0.11 -14.21
N ARG A 385 6.36 0.10 -15.31
CA ARG A 385 5.63 1.28 -15.79
C ARG A 385 4.55 1.73 -14.81
N ASN A 386 3.81 0.80 -14.25
CA ASN A 386 2.76 1.10 -13.28
C ASN A 386 3.31 1.67 -11.95
N ALA A 387 4.60 1.44 -11.65
CA ALA A 387 5.29 2.03 -10.50
C ALA A 387 5.80 3.45 -10.75
N PHE A 388 5.82 3.92 -12.01
CA PHE A 388 6.39 5.19 -12.42
C PHE A 388 5.34 6.28 -12.54
N ASN A 389 5.61 7.46 -11.96
CA ASN A 389 4.80 8.66 -12.16
C ASN A 389 5.71 9.83 -12.53
N HIS A 390 5.51 10.41 -13.71
CA HIS A 390 6.38 11.45 -14.28
C HIS A 390 6.50 12.74 -13.46
N ALA A 391 5.53 12.99 -12.56
CA ALA A 391 5.51 14.18 -11.72
C ALA A 391 6.49 14.09 -10.54
N VAL A 392 6.70 12.89 -10.01
CA VAL A 392 7.46 12.68 -8.77
C VAL A 392 8.68 11.77 -8.95
N SER A 393 8.63 10.77 -9.84
CA SER A 393 9.75 9.86 -10.08
C SER A 393 10.93 10.57 -10.75
N GLY A 394 12.13 10.02 -10.56
CA GLY A 394 13.33 10.41 -11.30
C GLY A 394 13.20 10.17 -12.80
N ASP A 395 13.98 10.89 -13.59
CA ASP A 395 13.97 10.74 -15.05
C ASP A 395 14.71 9.47 -15.52
N ILE A 396 15.57 8.95 -14.64
CA ILE A 396 16.34 7.73 -14.86
C ILE A 396 16.25 6.88 -13.59
N ILE A 397 15.90 5.60 -13.75
CA ILE A 397 15.82 4.62 -12.68
C ILE A 397 16.92 3.57 -12.92
N VAL A 398 17.83 3.43 -11.96
CA VAL A 398 18.93 2.47 -12.03
C VAL A 398 18.55 1.22 -11.23
N LYS A 399 18.52 0.07 -11.89
CA LYS A 399 18.35 -1.22 -11.23
C LYS A 399 19.70 -1.88 -11.08
N VAL A 400 20.15 -2.08 -9.84
CA VAL A 400 21.40 -2.77 -9.55
C VAL A 400 21.24 -4.29 -9.57
N ALA A 401 22.34 -4.99 -9.74
CA ALA A 401 22.37 -6.44 -9.75
C ALA A 401 22.02 -7.02 -8.35
N PRO A 402 21.46 -8.25 -8.28
CA PRO A 402 21.24 -8.93 -7.02
C PRO A 402 22.50 -8.96 -6.15
N GLY A 403 22.37 -8.71 -4.85
CA GLY A 403 23.51 -8.65 -3.93
C GLY A 403 24.26 -7.31 -3.91
N TRP A 404 23.91 -6.38 -4.78
CA TRP A 404 24.43 -5.01 -4.73
C TRP A 404 23.52 -4.12 -3.90
N LYS A 405 24.12 -3.27 -3.06
CA LYS A 405 23.41 -2.22 -2.31
C LYS A 405 23.69 -0.86 -2.94
N ILE A 406 22.71 0.03 -2.85
CA ILE A 406 22.85 1.42 -3.25
C ILE A 406 23.20 2.22 -2.00
N TYR A 407 24.23 3.04 -2.08
CA TYR A 407 24.64 3.91 -0.99
C TYR A 407 24.59 5.37 -1.44
N ASN A 408 23.86 6.19 -0.68
CA ASN A 408 23.81 7.62 -0.86
C ASN A 408 24.81 8.27 0.12
N GLU A 409 25.88 8.88 -0.40
CA GLU A 409 26.95 9.47 0.39
C GLU A 409 26.55 10.77 1.10
N GLU A 410 25.54 11.47 0.59
CA GLU A 410 25.04 12.72 1.18
C GLU A 410 24.13 12.45 2.37
N THR A 411 23.17 11.52 2.22
CA THR A 411 22.24 11.13 3.30
C THR A 411 22.82 10.07 4.22
N ARG A 412 23.90 9.39 3.81
CA ARG A 412 24.52 8.22 4.48
C ARG A 412 23.56 7.04 4.61
N GLU A 413 22.58 6.95 3.73
CA GLU A 413 21.58 5.89 3.71
C GLU A 413 21.99 4.77 2.77
N GLU A 414 21.78 3.52 3.21
CA GLU A 414 21.86 2.35 2.38
C GLU A 414 20.46 1.95 1.92
N HIS A 415 20.31 1.73 0.64
CA HIS A 415 19.10 1.19 0.05
C HIS A 415 19.39 -0.19 -0.54
N LEU A 416 18.68 -1.20 -0.04
CA LEU A 416 18.74 -2.55 -0.58
C LEU A 416 17.54 -2.73 -1.51
N PRO A 417 17.73 -2.81 -2.82
CA PRO A 417 16.62 -3.01 -3.73
C PRO A 417 15.92 -4.34 -3.46
N ALA A 418 14.63 -4.32 -3.30
CA ALA A 418 13.83 -5.53 -3.17
C ALA A 418 14.00 -6.39 -4.43
N THR A 419 14.47 -7.63 -4.27
CA THR A 419 14.70 -8.56 -5.38
C THR A 419 13.45 -9.36 -5.75
N ALA A 420 12.52 -9.53 -4.81
CA ALA A 420 11.28 -10.25 -4.99
C ALA A 420 10.18 -9.68 -4.09
N SER A 421 8.93 -9.87 -4.47
CA SER A 421 7.79 -9.70 -3.56
C SER A 421 7.59 -10.97 -2.74
N LEU A 422 7.17 -10.81 -1.48
CA LEU A 422 6.74 -11.94 -0.66
C LEU A 422 5.39 -12.46 -1.18
N PRO A 423 5.13 -13.78 -1.15
CA PRO A 423 3.81 -14.33 -1.37
C PRO A 423 2.90 -13.94 -0.20
N PHE A 424 1.68 -13.56 -0.51
CA PHE A 424 0.70 -13.17 0.51
C PHE A 424 -0.73 -13.41 0.03
N PRO A 425 -1.71 -13.59 0.94
CA PRO A 425 -3.10 -13.75 0.60
C PRO A 425 -3.87 -12.43 0.61
N ILE A 426 -5.04 -12.43 -0.05
CA ILE A 426 -6.16 -11.57 0.30
C ILE A 426 -7.23 -12.44 0.93
N ILE A 427 -7.73 -12.06 2.11
CA ILE A 427 -8.76 -12.80 2.82
C ILE A 427 -9.95 -11.88 3.09
N ILE A 428 -11.14 -12.31 2.68
CA ILE A 428 -12.41 -11.58 2.93
C ILE A 428 -13.26 -12.43 3.86
N TYR A 429 -13.68 -11.87 4.99
CA TYR A 429 -14.40 -12.61 6.03
C TYR A 429 -15.54 -11.77 6.64
N GLY A 430 -16.63 -12.42 7.02
CA GLY A 430 -17.79 -11.78 7.67
C GLY A 430 -18.94 -11.47 6.69
N ALA A 431 -19.91 -10.68 7.09
CA ALA A 431 -21.00 -10.09 6.29
C ALA A 431 -21.56 -10.99 5.17
N GLY A 432 -21.93 -12.23 5.47
CA GLY A 432 -22.52 -13.17 4.50
C GLY A 432 -21.53 -13.77 3.48
N VAL A 433 -20.24 -13.56 3.68
CA VAL A 433 -19.18 -14.21 2.89
C VAL A 433 -19.21 -15.72 3.19
N LYS A 434 -19.18 -16.55 2.14
CA LYS A 434 -19.10 -18.01 2.26
C LYS A 434 -17.63 -18.43 2.08
N PRO A 435 -17.14 -19.36 2.91
CA PRO A 435 -15.79 -19.87 2.77
C PRO A 435 -15.49 -20.42 1.37
N ASN A 436 -14.38 -20.02 0.80
CA ASN A 436 -13.87 -20.51 -0.46
C ASN A 436 -12.36 -20.26 -0.57
N THR A 437 -11.66 -21.04 -1.37
CA THR A 437 -10.24 -20.85 -1.68
C THR A 437 -10.07 -20.68 -3.18
N ILE A 438 -9.37 -19.62 -3.57
CA ILE A 438 -9.15 -19.25 -4.97
C ILE A 438 -7.64 -19.11 -5.20
N SER A 439 -7.10 -20.05 -5.99
CA SER A 439 -5.66 -20.10 -6.30
C SER A 439 -5.29 -19.32 -7.57
N THR A 440 -6.28 -18.81 -8.32
CA THR A 440 -6.01 -17.95 -9.49
C THR A 440 -5.38 -16.63 -9.04
N PRO A 441 -4.28 -16.18 -9.66
CA PRO A 441 -3.64 -14.92 -9.30
C PRO A 441 -4.61 -13.73 -9.39
N VAL A 442 -4.60 -12.89 -8.37
CA VAL A 442 -5.39 -11.65 -8.29
C VAL A 442 -4.51 -10.47 -7.90
N THR A 443 -4.93 -9.26 -8.27
CA THR A 443 -4.19 -8.06 -7.93
C THR A 443 -4.85 -7.28 -6.78
N THR A 444 -4.03 -6.65 -5.93
CA THR A 444 -4.46 -5.91 -4.72
C THR A 444 -5.30 -4.68 -5.03
N ASN A 445 -5.12 -4.06 -6.20
CA ASN A 445 -5.95 -2.93 -6.65
C ASN A 445 -7.44 -3.29 -6.82
N ARG A 446 -7.78 -4.58 -6.81
CA ARG A 446 -9.17 -5.07 -6.81
C ARG A 446 -9.85 -5.03 -5.43
N ILE A 447 -9.11 -4.70 -4.36
CA ILE A 447 -9.66 -4.62 -2.98
C ILE A 447 -10.65 -3.47 -2.85
N ALA A 448 -10.27 -2.25 -3.22
CA ALA A 448 -11.15 -1.08 -3.12
C ALA A 448 -12.48 -1.26 -3.88
N PRO A 449 -12.51 -1.70 -5.16
CA PRO A 449 -13.76 -1.96 -5.86
C PRO A 449 -14.53 -3.16 -5.28
N THR A 450 -13.87 -4.10 -4.60
CA THR A 450 -14.55 -5.18 -3.89
C THR A 450 -15.30 -4.64 -2.66
N ILE A 451 -14.66 -3.80 -1.86
CA ILE A 451 -15.32 -3.11 -0.74
C ILE A 451 -16.49 -2.28 -1.26
N ALA A 452 -16.28 -1.47 -2.31
CA ALA A 452 -17.33 -0.67 -2.94
C ALA A 452 -18.55 -1.50 -3.36
N ARG A 453 -18.32 -2.70 -3.92
CA ARG A 453 -19.38 -3.65 -4.27
C ARG A 453 -20.17 -4.15 -3.06
N PHE A 454 -19.49 -4.50 -1.94
CA PHE A 454 -20.17 -4.97 -0.73
C PHE A 454 -21.07 -3.89 -0.12
N ILE A 455 -20.62 -2.64 -0.11
CA ILE A 455 -21.37 -1.51 0.44
C ILE A 455 -22.22 -0.77 -0.60
N ARG A 456 -22.24 -1.23 -1.86
CA ARG A 456 -23.10 -0.73 -2.96
C ARG A 456 -22.87 0.74 -3.32
N ILE A 457 -21.61 1.15 -3.34
CA ILE A 457 -21.18 2.47 -3.82
C ILE A 457 -20.31 2.33 -5.07
N ARG A 458 -19.96 3.45 -5.68
CA ARG A 458 -18.97 3.45 -6.77
C ARG A 458 -17.56 3.14 -6.24
N ALA A 459 -16.73 2.57 -7.09
CA ALA A 459 -15.30 2.42 -6.82
C ALA A 459 -14.59 3.79 -6.88
N PRO A 460 -13.37 3.93 -6.28
CA PRO A 460 -12.56 5.12 -6.42
C PRO A 460 -12.33 5.54 -7.88
N ASN A 461 -12.18 6.83 -8.11
CA ASN A 461 -12.22 7.43 -9.46
C ASN A 461 -11.13 6.95 -10.43
N ALA A 462 -9.95 6.57 -9.92
CA ALA A 462 -8.86 6.03 -10.74
C ALA A 462 -8.84 4.49 -10.81
N CYS A 463 -9.79 3.82 -10.17
CA CYS A 463 -9.90 2.37 -10.19
C CYS A 463 -10.53 1.89 -11.49
N VAL A 464 -9.77 1.20 -12.33
CA VAL A 464 -10.22 0.65 -13.63
C VAL A 464 -10.40 -0.87 -13.62
N VAL A 465 -10.11 -1.52 -12.50
CA VAL A 465 -10.16 -2.99 -12.38
C VAL A 465 -11.48 -3.46 -11.77
N PRO A 466 -11.99 -4.64 -12.17
CA PRO A 466 -13.21 -5.19 -11.59
C PRO A 466 -12.96 -5.68 -10.15
N PRO A 467 -14.02 -5.82 -9.33
CA PRO A 467 -13.93 -6.46 -8.02
C PRO A 467 -13.36 -7.88 -8.08
N LEU A 468 -12.89 -8.38 -6.94
CA LEU A 468 -12.47 -9.76 -6.78
C LEU A 468 -13.64 -10.73 -7.08
N PRO A 469 -13.38 -11.89 -7.75
CA PRO A 469 -14.40 -12.90 -7.95
C PRO A 469 -14.71 -13.59 -6.63
N LEU A 470 -15.98 -13.68 -6.24
CA LEU A 470 -16.44 -14.31 -5.00
C LEU A 470 -16.90 -15.76 -5.19
N LYS A 471 -16.82 -16.28 -6.41
CA LYS A 471 -17.22 -17.65 -6.79
C LYS A 471 -16.07 -18.36 -7.47
#